data_e8e87826c23450823edb2ab5faad4a58
#
_entry.id   e8e87826c23450823edb2ab5faad4a58
#
_cell.length_a   1.000
_cell.length_b   1.000
_cell.length_c   1.000
_cell.angle_alpha   90.00
_cell.angle_beta   90.00
_cell.angle_gamma   90.00
#
_symmetry.space_group_name_H-M   'P 1'
#
loop_
_entity.id
_entity.type
_entity.pdbx_description
1 polymer ?
#
loop_
_entity_poly.entity_id
_entity_poly.type
_entity_poly.pdbx_seq_one_letter_code
_entity_poly.pdbx_strand_id
1 'polypeptide(L)'
;MIANLPRSLAGVRAEARYILPSFEERTAYGYKRQDPYAKLFEDRIIFLGVQVDDASADDVMAQLLVLEAQDPERDIQMYINSPGGSFTAMTALYDTMQFIKPEIQTTCLGQAASAAAILLAAGTPGKRYALPNSRILIHQPAMEQGFGQASDIEIHANELIRMREWLEDTLAHHTGRTPAQVRDDIERDKILTAQQAKDYGIVDVVLESRKGVKV
;
A
#
# COMPACT_ATOMS: atom_id res chain seq x y z
N MET A 1 -42.78 -12.96 32.27
CA MET A 1 -42.22 -11.61 32.06
C MET A 1 -40.80 -11.79 31.52
N ILE A 2 -40.69 -11.89 30.19
CA ILE A 2 -39.40 -12.09 29.48
C ILE A 2 -38.95 -10.73 29.01
N ALA A 3 -37.86 -10.22 29.60
CA ALA A 3 -37.28 -8.90 29.30
C ALA A 3 -36.75 -8.86 27.86
N ASN A 4 -37.19 -7.85 27.10
CA ASN A 4 -36.67 -7.49 25.79
C ASN A 4 -35.23 -7.03 25.94
N LEU A 5 -34.28 -7.81 25.44
CA LEU A 5 -32.92 -7.36 25.17
C LEU A 5 -32.92 -6.51 23.91
N PRO A 6 -32.25 -5.35 23.90
CA PRO A 6 -32.20 -4.48 22.72
C PRO A 6 -31.42 -5.15 21.59
N ARG A 7 -32.02 -5.18 20.40
CA ARG A 7 -31.46 -5.67 19.13
C ARG A 7 -30.45 -4.70 18.51
N SER A 8 -29.47 -4.19 19.24
CA SER A 8 -28.52 -3.20 18.69
C SER A 8 -27.05 -3.60 18.78
N LEU A 9 -26.74 -4.89 18.87
CA LEU A 9 -25.35 -5.37 18.80
C LEU A 9 -25.03 -6.20 17.54
N ALA A 10 -25.92 -6.16 16.53
CA ALA A 10 -25.66 -6.80 15.25
C ALA A 10 -24.96 -5.81 14.30
N GLY A 11 -23.66 -5.54 14.55
CA GLY A 11 -22.92 -4.63 13.65
C GLY A 11 -21.47 -4.38 14.02
N VAL A 12 -21.06 -4.69 15.22
CA VAL A 12 -19.63 -4.66 15.56
C VAL A 12 -19.05 -6.01 15.19
N ARG A 13 -18.58 -6.19 13.94
CA ARG A 13 -17.55 -7.17 13.67
C ARG A 13 -16.37 -6.76 14.54
N ALA A 14 -16.17 -7.42 15.66
CA ALA A 14 -14.89 -7.42 16.33
C ALA A 14 -13.91 -8.01 15.31
N GLU A 15 -13.24 -7.14 14.57
CA GLU A 15 -12.06 -7.56 13.84
C GLU A 15 -11.14 -8.14 14.91
N ALA A 16 -10.90 -9.44 14.84
CA ALA A 16 -10.02 -10.14 15.77
C ALA A 16 -8.60 -9.65 15.50
N ARG A 17 -8.24 -8.48 16.02
CA ARG A 17 -6.86 -8.07 16.12
C ARG A 17 -6.22 -8.94 17.18
N TYR A 18 -5.19 -9.66 16.79
CA TYR A 18 -4.28 -10.25 17.76
C TYR A 18 -3.87 -9.15 18.76
N ILE A 19 -3.90 -9.50 20.05
CA ILE A 19 -3.37 -8.59 21.08
C ILE A 19 -1.88 -8.44 20.78
N LEU A 20 -1.47 -7.23 20.39
CA LEU A 20 -0.06 -6.95 20.17
C LEU A 20 0.67 -7.03 21.52
N PRO A 21 1.70 -7.86 21.63
CA PRO A 21 2.49 -7.91 22.86
C PRO A 21 3.22 -6.58 23.03
N SER A 22 3.21 -6.04 24.24
CA SER A 22 4.14 -4.96 24.58
C SER A 22 5.35 -5.57 25.28
N PHE A 23 6.51 -4.98 25.06
CA PHE A 23 7.76 -5.35 25.74
C PHE A 23 8.44 -4.11 26.29
N GLU A 24 9.32 -4.30 27.27
CA GLU A 24 10.12 -3.23 27.85
C GLU A 24 11.55 -3.35 27.37
N GLU A 25 12.08 -2.27 26.84
CA GLU A 25 13.49 -2.14 26.46
C GLU A 25 14.22 -1.28 27.49
N ARG A 26 15.37 -1.77 27.96
CA ARG A 26 16.22 -1.01 28.85
C ARG A 26 17.02 0.02 28.05
N THR A 27 16.87 1.28 28.38
CA THR A 27 17.63 2.39 27.80
C THR A 27 18.58 3.01 28.83
N ALA A 28 19.45 3.93 28.39
CA ALA A 28 20.31 4.69 29.28
C ALA A 28 19.53 5.55 30.29
N TYR A 29 18.26 5.85 30.01
CA TYR A 29 17.40 6.73 30.83
C TYR A 29 16.29 5.97 31.58
N GLY A 30 16.28 4.64 31.56
CA GLY A 30 15.28 3.81 32.22
C GLY A 30 14.67 2.75 31.29
N TYR A 31 13.42 2.37 31.54
CA TYR A 31 12.69 1.40 30.73
C TYR A 31 11.73 2.12 29.78
N LYS A 32 11.74 1.74 28.51
CA LYS A 32 10.81 2.19 27.49
C LYS A 32 9.88 1.05 27.11
N ARG A 33 8.58 1.23 27.31
CA ARG A 33 7.57 0.26 26.87
C ARG A 33 7.20 0.52 25.43
N GLN A 34 7.23 -0.52 24.61
CA GLN A 34 6.94 -0.44 23.18
C GLN A 34 6.08 -1.62 22.73
N ASP A 35 5.33 -1.44 21.64
CA ASP A 35 4.77 -2.50 20.83
C ASP A 35 5.66 -2.77 19.59
N PRO A 36 5.45 -3.89 18.86
CA PRO A 36 6.25 -4.22 17.69
C PRO A 36 6.24 -3.17 16.58
N TYR A 37 5.13 -2.48 16.35
CA TYR A 37 5.06 -1.44 15.31
C TYR A 37 5.85 -0.20 15.71
N ALA A 38 5.74 0.23 16.95
CA ALA A 38 6.55 1.33 17.48
C ALA A 38 8.05 1.04 17.37
N LYS A 39 8.45 -0.22 17.63
CA LYS A 39 9.86 -0.63 17.47
C LYS A 39 10.32 -0.63 16.02
N LEU A 40 9.51 -1.14 15.12
CA LEU A 40 9.82 -1.13 13.68
C LEU A 40 9.88 0.29 13.12
N PHE A 41 9.00 1.18 13.60
CA PHE A 41 9.01 2.59 13.20
C PHE A 41 10.31 3.30 13.59
N GLU A 42 10.93 2.97 14.74
CA GLU A 42 12.27 3.47 15.09
C GLU A 42 13.34 3.06 14.08
N ASP A 43 13.17 1.87 13.47
CA ASP A 43 14.05 1.38 12.41
C ASP A 43 13.62 1.87 11.01
N ARG A 44 12.71 2.86 10.96
CA ARG A 44 12.15 3.48 9.74
C ARG A 44 11.36 2.50 8.88
N ILE A 45 10.71 1.54 9.50
CA ILE A 45 9.86 0.54 8.86
C ILE A 45 8.40 0.89 9.13
N ILE A 46 7.61 1.04 8.08
CA ILE A 46 6.17 1.27 8.13
C ILE A 46 5.42 0.15 7.41
N PHE A 47 4.15 -0.05 7.79
CA PHE A 47 3.30 -1.08 7.22
C PHE A 47 2.07 -0.48 6.55
N LEU A 48 1.82 -0.91 5.31
CA LEU A 48 0.53 -0.80 4.64
C LEU A 48 -0.10 -2.20 4.62
N GLY A 49 -0.72 -2.58 5.74
CA GLY A 49 -1.24 -3.93 5.99
C GLY A 49 -2.77 -4.04 5.98
N VAL A 50 -3.46 -3.03 5.46
CA VAL A 50 -4.92 -2.92 5.44
C VAL A 50 -5.40 -2.46 4.08
N GLN A 51 -6.73 -2.33 3.92
CA GLN A 51 -7.30 -1.65 2.77
C GLN A 51 -6.82 -0.19 2.72
N VAL A 52 -6.59 0.32 1.50
CA VAL A 52 -6.22 1.72 1.27
C VAL A 52 -7.51 2.56 1.31
N ASP A 53 -7.67 3.30 2.37
CA ASP A 53 -8.75 4.27 2.59
C ASP A 53 -8.18 5.58 3.15
N ASP A 54 -9.03 6.58 3.35
CA ASP A 54 -8.58 7.90 3.79
C ASP A 54 -7.85 7.83 5.15
N ALA A 55 -8.33 6.99 6.08
CA ALA A 55 -7.72 6.87 7.41
C ALA A 55 -6.34 6.20 7.34
N SER A 56 -6.23 5.09 6.61
CA SER A 56 -4.94 4.40 6.44
C SER A 56 -3.94 5.23 5.64
N ALA A 57 -4.40 6.03 4.68
CA ALA A 57 -3.57 6.95 3.93
C ALA A 57 -3.03 8.07 4.83
N ASP A 58 -3.87 8.72 5.63
CA ASP A 58 -3.46 9.75 6.58
C ASP A 58 -2.41 9.21 7.57
N ASP A 59 -2.63 8.02 8.12
CA ASP A 59 -1.70 7.38 9.07
C ASP A 59 -0.33 7.12 8.41
N VAL A 60 -0.29 6.62 7.18
CA VAL A 60 0.97 6.33 6.48
C VAL A 60 1.66 7.63 6.04
N MET A 61 0.92 8.61 5.53
CA MET A 61 1.49 9.93 5.16
C MET A 61 2.11 10.63 6.37
N ALA A 62 1.42 10.61 7.52
CA ALA A 62 1.97 11.17 8.76
C ALA A 62 3.28 10.48 9.18
N GLN A 63 3.36 9.16 9.06
CA GLN A 63 4.58 8.40 9.35
C GLN A 63 5.71 8.78 8.38
N LEU A 64 5.43 8.88 7.07
CA LEU A 64 6.42 9.28 6.07
C LEU A 64 7.00 10.67 6.38
N LEU A 65 6.15 11.65 6.66
CA LEU A 65 6.56 13.03 6.96
C LEU A 65 7.36 13.13 8.28
N VAL A 66 7.00 12.35 9.29
CA VAL A 66 7.76 12.30 10.55
C VAL A 66 9.14 11.70 10.33
N LEU A 67 9.24 10.61 9.56
CA LEU A 67 10.52 9.97 9.25
C LEU A 67 11.43 10.88 8.40
N GLU A 68 10.88 11.61 7.43
CA GLU A 68 11.62 12.63 6.70
C GLU A 68 12.14 13.73 7.64
N ALA A 69 11.29 14.26 8.52
CA ALA A 69 11.69 15.30 9.47
C ALA A 69 12.78 14.85 10.45
N GLN A 70 12.83 13.55 10.79
CA GLN A 70 13.85 12.98 11.66
C GLN A 70 15.20 12.83 10.96
N ASP A 71 15.22 12.33 9.73
CA ASP A 71 16.42 12.14 8.94
C ASP A 71 16.06 12.03 7.45
N PRO A 72 16.27 13.09 6.67
CA PRO A 72 15.90 13.11 5.25
C PRO A 72 16.86 12.32 4.34
N GLU A 73 18.01 11.86 4.84
CA GLU A 73 19.04 11.18 4.03
C GLU A 73 18.95 9.65 4.15
N ARG A 74 18.17 9.15 5.11
CA ARG A 74 18.02 7.69 5.30
C ARG A 74 16.76 7.17 4.65
N ASP A 75 16.87 6.02 4.02
CA ASP A 75 15.75 5.31 3.39
C ASP A 75 14.62 5.01 4.39
N ILE A 76 13.41 4.94 3.86
CA ILE A 76 12.23 4.43 4.55
C ILE A 76 11.84 3.08 3.95
N GLN A 77 11.52 2.09 4.77
CA GLN A 77 11.05 0.78 4.33
C GLN A 77 9.54 0.68 4.49
N MET A 78 8.84 0.50 3.39
CA MET A 78 7.39 0.27 3.39
C MET A 78 7.08 -1.19 3.08
N TYR A 79 6.53 -1.90 4.06
CA TYR A 79 6.04 -3.27 3.89
C TYR A 79 4.56 -3.26 3.52
N ILE A 80 4.23 -3.95 2.44
CA ILE A 80 2.89 -3.93 1.83
C ILE A 80 2.28 -5.32 1.89
N ASN A 81 1.07 -5.40 2.50
CA ASN A 81 0.19 -6.56 2.45
C ASN A 81 -1.26 -6.05 2.41
N SER A 82 -1.68 -5.55 1.25
CA SER A 82 -2.93 -4.81 1.11
C SER A 82 -3.73 -5.27 -0.11
N PRO A 83 -5.06 -5.36 0.01
CA PRO A 83 -5.95 -5.64 -1.12
C PRO A 83 -6.14 -4.41 -2.05
N GLY A 84 -5.56 -3.25 -1.73
CA GLY A 84 -5.83 -2.00 -2.41
C GLY A 84 -7.02 -1.24 -1.82
N GLY A 85 -7.67 -0.38 -2.60
CA GLY A 85 -8.81 0.40 -2.13
C GLY A 85 -9.04 1.70 -2.89
N SER A 86 -9.29 2.79 -2.16
CA SER A 86 -9.64 4.11 -2.71
C SER A 86 -8.55 4.67 -3.63
N PHE A 87 -8.99 5.16 -4.80
CA PHE A 87 -8.09 5.80 -5.76
C PHE A 87 -7.52 7.11 -5.19
N THR A 88 -8.35 7.94 -4.56
CA THR A 88 -7.92 9.23 -3.99
C THR A 88 -6.94 9.05 -2.83
N ALA A 89 -7.19 8.09 -1.95
CA ALA A 89 -6.27 7.73 -0.88
C ALA A 89 -4.93 7.21 -1.43
N MET A 90 -4.97 6.41 -2.50
CA MET A 90 -3.76 5.94 -3.18
C MET A 90 -2.96 7.08 -3.79
N THR A 91 -3.61 8.02 -4.51
CA THR A 91 -2.90 9.15 -5.12
C THR A 91 -2.29 10.07 -4.07
N ALA A 92 -2.96 10.29 -2.94
CA ALA A 92 -2.39 11.05 -1.82
C ALA A 92 -1.11 10.40 -1.26
N LEU A 93 -1.13 9.07 -1.07
CA LEU A 93 0.06 8.30 -0.67
C LEU A 93 1.15 8.36 -1.73
N TYR A 94 0.79 8.13 -2.99
CA TYR A 94 1.72 8.17 -4.11
C TYR A 94 2.44 9.52 -4.18
N ASP A 95 1.68 10.61 -4.18
CA ASP A 95 2.25 11.96 -4.24
C ASP A 95 3.15 12.23 -3.04
N THR A 96 2.76 11.81 -1.84
CA THR A 96 3.60 11.94 -0.64
C THR A 96 4.90 11.15 -0.78
N MET A 97 4.85 9.91 -1.29
CA MET A 97 6.03 9.08 -1.54
C MET A 97 6.99 9.75 -2.55
N GLN A 98 6.47 10.43 -3.56
CA GLN A 98 7.28 11.13 -4.56
C GLN A 98 7.77 12.50 -4.08
N PHE A 99 7.07 13.12 -3.12
CA PHE A 99 7.36 14.46 -2.62
C PHE A 99 8.48 14.49 -1.58
N ILE A 100 8.54 13.49 -0.70
CA ILE A 100 9.52 13.45 0.39
C ILE A 100 10.92 13.14 -0.15
N LYS A 101 11.97 13.62 0.56
CA LYS A 101 13.36 13.46 0.16
C LYS A 101 13.91 12.04 0.35
N PRO A 102 13.58 11.29 1.43
CA PRO A 102 14.08 9.93 1.61
C PRO A 102 13.69 9.00 0.48
N GLU A 103 14.60 8.12 0.07
CA GLU A 103 14.26 7.02 -0.82
C GLU A 103 13.36 6.00 -0.12
N ILE A 104 12.38 5.47 -0.84
CA ILE A 104 11.42 4.52 -0.28
C ILE A 104 11.67 3.12 -0.85
N GLN A 105 12.04 2.19 0.03
CA GLN A 105 12.07 0.78 -0.29
C GLN A 105 10.68 0.19 -0.10
N THR A 106 10.10 -0.39 -1.15
CA THR A 106 8.82 -1.08 -1.05
C THR A 106 9.02 -2.60 -1.07
N THR A 107 8.29 -3.31 -0.23
CA THR A 107 8.38 -4.78 -0.15
C THR A 107 7.00 -5.41 -0.01
N CYS A 108 6.59 -6.22 -0.98
CA CYS A 108 5.37 -7.01 -0.87
C CYS A 108 5.60 -8.25 0.00
N LEU A 109 4.86 -8.37 1.12
CA LEU A 109 4.96 -9.51 2.06
C LEU A 109 3.92 -10.61 1.86
N GLY A 110 2.85 -10.35 1.15
CA GLY A 110 1.75 -11.30 0.93
C GLY A 110 1.01 -10.95 -0.34
N GLN A 111 0.33 -9.82 -0.33
CA GLN A 111 -0.31 -9.31 -1.55
C GLN A 111 -0.14 -7.80 -1.69
N ALA A 112 -0.08 -7.37 -2.94
CA ALA A 112 -0.25 -5.97 -3.32
C ALA A 112 -1.24 -5.95 -4.51
N ALA A 113 -2.48 -5.58 -4.24
CA ALA A 113 -3.53 -5.59 -5.25
C ALA A 113 -4.05 -4.19 -5.53
N SER A 114 -4.41 -3.90 -6.80
CA SER A 114 -5.03 -2.63 -7.18
C SER A 114 -4.18 -1.43 -6.74
N ALA A 115 -4.75 -0.50 -5.96
CA ALA A 115 -4.03 0.66 -5.41
C ALA A 115 -2.69 0.31 -4.75
N ALA A 116 -2.63 -0.82 -4.02
CA ALA A 116 -1.40 -1.25 -3.36
C ALA A 116 -0.31 -1.71 -4.35
N ALA A 117 -0.68 -2.22 -5.53
CA ALA A 117 0.29 -2.58 -6.56
C ALA A 117 0.94 -1.33 -7.18
N ILE A 118 0.20 -0.23 -7.29
CA ILE A 118 0.73 1.06 -7.73
C ILE A 118 1.73 1.60 -6.71
N LEU A 119 1.38 1.57 -5.42
CA LEU A 119 2.28 2.01 -4.35
C LEU A 119 3.53 1.12 -4.25
N LEU A 120 3.42 -0.19 -4.51
CA LEU A 120 4.56 -1.09 -4.60
C LEU A 120 5.50 -0.68 -5.74
N ALA A 121 4.96 -0.40 -6.92
CA ALA A 121 5.71 0.02 -8.09
C ALA A 121 6.34 1.43 -7.92
N ALA A 122 5.72 2.29 -7.10
CA ALA A 122 6.13 3.66 -6.83
C ALA A 122 7.35 3.80 -5.90
N GLY A 123 7.87 2.70 -5.36
CA GLY A 123 9.13 2.68 -4.64
C GLY A 123 10.31 3.14 -5.50
N THR A 124 11.41 3.52 -4.86
CA THR A 124 12.63 3.94 -5.54
C THR A 124 13.14 2.83 -6.47
N PRO A 125 13.45 3.13 -7.74
CA PRO A 125 13.99 2.15 -8.67
C PRO A 125 15.23 1.44 -8.11
N GLY A 126 15.25 0.10 -8.21
CA GLY A 126 16.27 -0.77 -7.61
C GLY A 126 15.99 -1.16 -6.16
N LYS A 127 14.98 -0.56 -5.50
CA LYS A 127 14.62 -0.79 -4.10
C LYS A 127 13.18 -1.31 -3.94
N ARG A 128 12.63 -1.98 -4.96
CA ARG A 128 11.29 -2.55 -4.95
C ARG A 128 11.38 -4.07 -4.89
N TYR A 129 10.76 -4.66 -3.88
CA TYR A 129 10.94 -6.06 -3.54
C TYR A 129 9.61 -6.81 -3.43
N ALA A 130 9.68 -8.14 -3.61
CA ALA A 130 8.59 -9.05 -3.28
C ALA A 130 9.14 -10.33 -2.65
N LEU A 131 8.42 -10.91 -1.70
CA LEU A 131 8.71 -12.27 -1.23
C LEU A 131 8.23 -13.31 -2.25
N PRO A 132 8.81 -14.52 -2.29
CA PRO A 132 8.60 -15.48 -3.38
C PRO A 132 7.13 -15.88 -3.63
N ASN A 133 6.32 -15.89 -2.57
CA ASN A 133 4.91 -16.28 -2.65
C ASN A 133 3.96 -15.08 -2.69
N SER A 134 4.47 -13.88 -2.91
CA SER A 134 3.65 -12.68 -3.03
C SER A 134 2.78 -12.72 -4.28
N ARG A 135 1.55 -12.21 -4.13
CA ARG A 135 0.56 -12.05 -5.20
C ARG A 135 0.41 -10.57 -5.51
N ILE A 136 0.66 -10.20 -6.74
CA ILE A 136 0.48 -8.83 -7.23
C ILE A 136 -0.68 -8.82 -8.23
N LEU A 137 -1.61 -7.88 -8.10
CA LEU A 137 -2.74 -7.74 -9.00
C LEU A 137 -2.85 -6.30 -9.49
N ILE A 138 -2.90 -6.15 -10.80
CA ILE A 138 -3.17 -4.88 -11.47
C ILE A 138 -4.45 -4.98 -12.30
N HIS A 139 -5.23 -3.91 -12.30
CA HIS A 139 -6.46 -3.78 -13.09
C HIS A 139 -6.82 -2.29 -13.25
N GLN A 140 -7.69 -1.98 -14.21
CA GLN A 140 -8.20 -0.63 -14.39
C GLN A 140 -9.08 -0.21 -13.20
N PRO A 141 -9.24 1.12 -12.94
CA PRO A 141 -10.12 1.58 -11.89
C PRO A 141 -11.58 1.23 -12.22
N ALA A 142 -12.35 0.94 -11.19
CA ALA A 142 -13.78 0.68 -11.30
C ALA A 142 -14.56 1.57 -10.32
N MET A 143 -15.77 1.95 -10.69
CA MET A 143 -16.73 2.61 -9.80
C MET A 143 -17.83 1.62 -9.44
N GLU A 144 -18.18 1.56 -8.16
CA GLU A 144 -19.21 0.62 -7.69
C GLU A 144 -20.63 1.00 -8.13
N GLN A 145 -20.93 2.30 -8.36
CA GLN A 145 -22.25 2.76 -8.76
C GLN A 145 -22.17 4.02 -9.61
N GLY A 146 -22.92 4.05 -10.71
CA GLY A 146 -23.16 5.22 -11.57
C GLY A 146 -24.67 5.46 -11.74
N PHE A 147 -25.38 5.82 -10.66
CA PHE A 147 -26.79 6.26 -10.74
C PHE A 147 -26.85 7.78 -10.64
N GLY A 148 -27.67 8.39 -11.48
CA GLY A 148 -27.88 9.83 -11.48
C GLY A 148 -28.57 10.32 -12.74
N GLN A 149 -28.64 11.62 -12.90
CA GLN A 149 -29.06 12.24 -14.16
C GLN A 149 -28.01 11.98 -15.24
N ALA A 150 -28.38 12.08 -16.51
CA ALA A 150 -27.47 11.85 -17.64
C ALA A 150 -26.16 12.66 -17.53
N SER A 151 -26.26 13.91 -17.10
CA SER A 151 -25.10 14.79 -16.87
C SER A 151 -24.18 14.28 -15.76
N ASP A 152 -24.72 13.70 -14.68
CA ASP A 152 -23.93 13.14 -13.59
C ASP A 152 -23.17 11.90 -14.06
N ILE A 153 -23.83 11.05 -14.86
CA ILE A 153 -23.19 9.86 -15.45
C ILE A 153 -22.04 10.25 -16.38
N GLU A 154 -22.20 11.30 -17.19
CA GLU A 154 -21.15 11.81 -18.06
C GLU A 154 -19.95 12.34 -17.26
N ILE A 155 -20.20 13.11 -16.19
CA ILE A 155 -19.13 13.61 -15.29
C ILE A 155 -18.35 12.44 -14.67
N HIS A 156 -19.06 11.44 -14.15
CA HIS A 156 -18.43 10.27 -13.55
C HIS A 156 -17.66 9.41 -14.56
N ALA A 157 -18.19 9.25 -15.77
CA ALA A 157 -17.50 8.52 -16.83
C ALA A 157 -16.19 9.23 -17.23
N ASN A 158 -16.22 10.54 -17.39
CA ASN A 158 -15.03 11.33 -17.70
C ASN A 158 -13.97 11.25 -16.59
N GLU A 159 -14.40 11.28 -15.32
CA GLU A 159 -13.49 11.12 -14.19
C GLU A 159 -12.86 9.72 -14.15
N LEU A 160 -13.63 8.67 -14.42
CA LEU A 160 -13.11 7.30 -14.50
C LEU A 160 -12.08 7.13 -15.63
N ILE A 161 -12.32 7.76 -16.78
CA ILE A 161 -11.36 7.79 -17.89
C ILE A 161 -10.08 8.49 -17.45
N ARG A 162 -10.17 9.65 -16.80
CA ARG A 162 -9.01 10.39 -16.28
C ARG A 162 -8.20 9.56 -15.27
N MET A 163 -8.88 8.86 -14.35
CA MET A 163 -8.23 7.97 -13.38
C MET A 163 -7.50 6.81 -14.07
N ARG A 164 -8.11 6.23 -15.11
CA ARG A 164 -7.51 5.16 -15.91
C ARG A 164 -6.26 5.65 -16.62
N GLU A 165 -6.32 6.78 -17.32
CA GLU A 165 -5.18 7.37 -18.00
C GLU A 165 -4.01 7.65 -17.04
N TRP A 166 -4.30 8.24 -15.89
CA TRP A 166 -3.30 8.48 -14.86
C TRP A 166 -2.62 7.17 -14.39
N LEU A 167 -3.41 6.12 -14.19
CA LEU A 167 -2.90 4.81 -13.76
C LEU A 167 -2.05 4.16 -14.86
N GLU A 168 -2.46 4.25 -16.11
CA GLU A 168 -1.71 3.76 -17.26
C GLU A 168 -0.35 4.45 -17.37
N ASP A 169 -0.32 5.77 -17.27
CA ASP A 169 0.89 6.57 -17.34
C ASP A 169 1.82 6.30 -16.15
N THR A 170 1.25 6.21 -14.95
CA THR A 170 2.01 5.93 -13.72
C THR A 170 2.65 4.55 -13.75
N LEU A 171 1.90 3.50 -14.10
CA LEU A 171 2.49 2.16 -14.24
C LEU A 171 3.51 2.10 -15.38
N ALA A 172 3.24 2.75 -16.50
CA ALA A 172 4.19 2.84 -17.61
C ALA A 172 5.51 3.47 -17.16
N HIS A 173 5.45 4.59 -16.43
CA HIS A 173 6.62 5.27 -15.88
C HIS A 173 7.46 4.35 -14.99
N HIS A 174 6.83 3.65 -14.04
CA HIS A 174 7.55 2.83 -13.07
C HIS A 174 8.02 1.47 -13.59
N THR A 175 7.39 0.96 -14.66
CA THR A 175 7.70 -0.38 -15.19
C THR A 175 8.52 -0.36 -16.49
N GLY A 176 8.70 0.83 -17.09
CA GLY A 176 9.36 0.97 -18.38
C GLY A 176 8.54 0.47 -19.56
N ARG A 177 7.23 0.23 -19.38
CA ARG A 177 6.28 -0.15 -20.43
C ARG A 177 5.71 1.09 -21.11
N THR A 178 5.03 0.90 -22.23
CA THR A 178 4.25 1.98 -22.84
C THR A 178 2.85 2.04 -22.21
N PRO A 179 2.19 3.23 -22.16
CA PRO A 179 0.81 3.33 -21.67
C PRO A 179 -0.16 2.42 -22.42
N ALA A 180 0.03 2.21 -23.72
CA ALA A 180 -0.79 1.30 -24.52
C ALA A 180 -0.65 -0.17 -24.07
N GLN A 181 0.57 -0.63 -23.76
CA GLN A 181 0.78 -1.97 -23.22
C GLN A 181 0.14 -2.12 -21.84
N VAL A 182 0.26 -1.11 -20.98
CA VAL A 182 -0.37 -1.12 -19.65
C VAL A 182 -1.89 -1.15 -19.80
N ARG A 183 -2.47 -0.36 -20.70
CA ARG A 183 -3.91 -0.33 -21.01
C ARG A 183 -4.46 -1.72 -21.35
N ASP A 184 -3.78 -2.45 -22.22
CA ASP A 184 -4.17 -3.80 -22.62
C ASP A 184 -4.05 -4.77 -21.43
N ASP A 185 -3.00 -4.61 -20.64
CA ASP A 185 -2.70 -5.47 -19.49
C ASP A 185 -3.69 -5.32 -18.33
N ILE A 186 -4.20 -4.11 -18.09
CA ILE A 186 -5.12 -3.81 -16.97
C ILE A 186 -6.60 -3.86 -17.36
N GLU A 187 -6.93 -4.19 -18.62
CA GLU A 187 -8.32 -4.27 -19.08
C GLU A 187 -9.16 -5.25 -18.24
N ARG A 188 -8.53 -6.31 -17.75
CA ARG A 188 -9.05 -7.26 -16.77
C ARG A 188 -8.02 -7.51 -15.68
N ASP A 189 -8.43 -8.16 -14.61
CA ASP A 189 -7.53 -8.55 -13.53
C ASP A 189 -6.31 -9.30 -14.06
N LYS A 190 -5.14 -8.70 -13.92
CA LYS A 190 -3.86 -9.33 -14.21
C LYS A 190 -3.18 -9.69 -12.91
N ILE A 191 -3.16 -10.99 -12.63
CA ILE A 191 -2.54 -11.54 -11.42
C ILE A 191 -1.14 -12.02 -11.77
N LEU A 192 -0.17 -11.54 -11.01
CA LEU A 192 1.25 -11.82 -11.18
C LEU A 192 1.81 -12.51 -9.94
N THR A 193 2.60 -13.54 -10.15
CA THR A 193 3.52 -14.05 -9.13
C THR A 193 4.65 -13.05 -8.89
N ALA A 194 5.42 -13.20 -7.81
CA ALA A 194 6.56 -12.33 -7.52
C ALA A 194 7.55 -12.26 -8.69
N GLN A 195 7.85 -13.40 -9.33
CA GLN A 195 8.74 -13.43 -10.50
C GLN A 195 8.14 -12.71 -11.70
N GLN A 196 6.87 -12.94 -11.99
CA GLN A 196 6.17 -12.24 -13.09
C GLN A 196 6.09 -10.72 -12.84
N ALA A 197 5.93 -10.29 -11.59
CA ALA A 197 5.94 -8.88 -11.21
C ALA A 197 7.33 -8.25 -11.42
N LYS A 198 8.41 -9.00 -11.17
CA LYS A 198 9.77 -8.60 -11.52
C LYS A 198 9.95 -8.48 -13.03
N ASP A 199 9.53 -9.47 -13.80
CA ASP A 199 9.64 -9.47 -15.26
C ASP A 199 8.77 -8.36 -15.89
N TYR A 200 7.70 -8.00 -15.21
CA TYR A 200 6.83 -6.89 -15.57
C TYR A 200 7.46 -5.52 -15.28
N GLY A 201 8.31 -5.42 -14.27
CA GLY A 201 8.97 -4.19 -13.82
C GLY A 201 8.31 -3.52 -12.62
N ILE A 202 7.33 -4.16 -11.97
CA ILE A 202 6.68 -3.65 -10.74
C ILE A 202 7.64 -3.75 -9.55
N VAL A 203 8.43 -4.81 -9.49
CA VAL A 203 9.49 -4.98 -8.48
C VAL A 203 10.83 -5.25 -9.17
N ASP A 204 11.91 -4.96 -8.46
CA ASP A 204 13.28 -5.11 -8.97
C ASP A 204 13.87 -6.47 -8.59
N VAL A 205 13.53 -6.97 -7.40
CA VAL A 205 14.12 -8.19 -6.84
C VAL A 205 13.09 -9.04 -6.11
N VAL A 206 13.14 -10.37 -6.31
CA VAL A 206 12.44 -11.33 -5.46
C VAL A 206 13.40 -11.77 -4.35
N LEU A 207 13.04 -11.51 -3.08
CA LEU A 207 13.87 -11.79 -1.92
C LEU A 207 13.58 -13.21 -1.39
N GLU A 208 14.43 -14.16 -1.67
CA GLU A 208 14.22 -15.56 -1.25
C GLU A 208 14.43 -15.79 0.25
N SER A 209 15.45 -15.22 0.84
CA SER A 209 15.78 -15.41 2.26
C SER A 209 16.80 -14.40 2.76
N ARG A 210 16.66 -13.99 4.04
CA ARG A 210 17.73 -13.28 4.77
C ARG A 210 18.77 -14.24 5.33
N LYS A 211 18.57 -15.55 5.23
CA LYS A 211 19.54 -16.55 5.70
C LYS A 211 20.75 -16.56 4.76
N GLY A 212 21.90 -16.14 5.25
CA GLY A 212 23.14 -16.09 4.46
C GLY A 212 23.59 -14.70 4.03
N VAL A 213 22.77 -13.69 4.18
CA VAL A 213 23.23 -12.29 4.07
C VAL A 213 23.84 -11.91 5.42
N LYS A 214 25.18 -11.84 5.49
CA LYS A 214 25.85 -11.24 6.66
C LYS A 214 25.54 -9.72 6.59
N VAL A 215 24.75 -9.24 7.56
CA VAL A 215 24.54 -7.83 7.83
C VAL A 215 25.80 -7.25 8.47
#